data_5d36731d63304569dbd7da78f39a0f0c
#
_entry.id   5d36731d63304569dbd7da78f39a0f0c
#
_cell.length_a   1.000
_cell.length_b   1.000
_cell.length_c   1.000
_cell.angle_alpha   90.00
_cell.angle_beta   90.00
_cell.angle_gamma   90.00
#
_symmetry.space_group_name_H-M   'P 1'
#
loop_
_entity.id
_entity.type
_entity.pdbx_description
1 polymer ?
#
loop_
_entity_poly.entity_id
_entity_poly.type
_entity_poly.pdbx_seq_one_letter_code
_entity_poly.pdbx_strand_id
1 'polypeptide(L)'
;MSTKPLSKSSKTPTRIGSHALLAKFGLGTPAALALHLPMRYEDETQLWTIAEALAQSGEGAVQTQGVVTRSQVLYRPRRQLLVTITDNGDELNLRWLHFYPSQQKQMALGAHLRVRGEIRDGYLGAEMVHPTVRAVPANAPLPKSLTPVYSVTAGISQTMIRKAVLGALNHPSMQMVLAEIIPPVILESAEKAAMQFSLRDAVMYLHQPPADANTNALMERTHPAWRRVQLEELLAQQLSLKQAHELRKSRASPPKIVSNELAKAIPSLDAKSLASRLCEALSFELTTAQQRVWTQIGKDLQASYPMNRLLQGDVGSGKTIVAALAAAHMVERSYQVAIMAPTEILAEQHYLKFKEWFEPLGASVIWLAGGMKAKEKKQAQESIQSGQAQIVVGTHALIQDAVHFAALGLAVIDEQHRFGVRQRLEISQRIGSVTYYCHQLMMSA
;
A
#
# COMPACT_ATOMS: atom_id res chain seq x y z
N MET A 1 -10.26 62.23 18.53
CA MET A 1 -10.67 60.84 18.23
C MET A 1 -9.42 60.02 17.99
N SER A 2 -9.05 59.26 19.00
CA SER A 2 -7.76 58.53 19.06
C SER A 2 -7.96 57.08 18.61
N THR A 3 -7.34 56.66 17.54
CA THR A 3 -7.36 55.28 17.05
C THR A 3 -6.18 54.50 17.65
N LYS A 4 -6.49 53.54 18.53
CA LYS A 4 -5.52 52.54 19.05
C LYS A 4 -5.15 51.54 17.96
N PRO A 5 -3.88 51.14 17.82
CA PRO A 5 -3.51 50.03 16.95
C PRO A 5 -3.77 48.70 17.63
N LEU A 6 -4.37 47.78 16.88
CA LEU A 6 -4.57 46.36 17.23
C LEU A 6 -3.23 45.64 17.39
N SER A 7 -3.00 45.12 18.57
CA SER A 7 -1.85 44.26 18.87
C SER A 7 -2.02 42.91 18.15
N LYS A 8 -1.10 42.58 17.21
CA LYS A 8 -0.97 41.25 16.64
C LYS A 8 -0.43 40.31 17.74
N SER A 9 -1.29 39.45 18.25
CA SER A 9 -0.92 38.33 19.12
C SER A 9 -0.10 37.34 18.28
N SER A 10 1.19 37.29 18.48
CA SER A 10 2.10 36.26 17.99
C SER A 10 1.81 34.96 18.76
N LYS A 11 0.99 34.09 18.23
CA LYS A 11 0.87 32.71 18.73
C LYS A 11 2.20 32.01 18.45
N THR A 12 3.01 31.86 19.46
CA THR A 12 4.17 30.95 19.46
C THR A 12 3.66 29.53 19.14
N PRO A 13 4.22 28.81 18.15
CA PRO A 13 3.77 27.47 17.87
C PRO A 13 4.06 26.58 19.09
N THR A 14 3.02 26.03 19.70
CA THR A 14 3.12 25.08 20.80
C THR A 14 3.98 23.90 20.32
N ARG A 15 5.12 23.65 20.95
CA ARG A 15 5.98 22.50 20.67
C ARG A 15 5.16 21.24 20.89
N ILE A 16 4.77 20.58 19.81
CA ILE A 16 4.10 19.27 19.85
C ILE A 16 5.09 18.30 20.50
N GLY A 17 4.68 17.62 21.57
CA GLY A 17 5.52 16.63 22.24
C GLY A 17 5.93 15.50 21.26
N SER A 18 7.13 14.95 21.46
CA SER A 18 7.68 13.89 20.59
C SER A 18 6.71 12.71 20.37
N HIS A 19 5.96 12.34 21.39
CA HIS A 19 4.96 11.26 21.30
C HIS A 19 3.77 11.62 20.40
N ALA A 20 3.26 12.84 20.50
CA ALA A 20 2.16 13.31 19.64
C ALA A 20 2.59 13.44 18.17
N LEU A 21 3.88 13.73 17.94
CA LEU A 21 4.45 13.77 16.61
C LEU A 21 4.53 12.36 16.00
N LEU A 22 5.04 11.38 16.75
CA LEU A 22 5.10 9.98 16.32
C LEU A 22 3.70 9.40 16.05
N ALA A 23 2.71 9.71 16.91
CA ALA A 23 1.34 9.26 16.74
C ALA A 23 0.70 9.74 15.42
N LYS A 24 1.01 10.97 14.95
CA LYS A 24 0.57 11.48 13.65
C LYS A 24 1.08 10.65 12.46
N PHE A 25 2.17 9.93 12.65
CA PHE A 25 2.76 9.03 11.65
C PHE A 25 2.32 7.58 11.79
N GLY A 26 1.30 7.31 12.60
CA GLY A 26 0.88 5.93 12.88
C GLY A 26 1.83 5.19 13.83
N LEU A 27 2.85 5.85 14.39
CA LEU A 27 3.85 5.29 15.32
C LEU A 27 3.50 5.60 16.79
N GLY A 28 2.20 5.62 17.11
CA GLY A 28 1.71 5.97 18.43
C GLY A 28 1.67 4.80 19.44
N THR A 29 1.91 3.58 18.99
CA THR A 29 1.89 2.38 19.86
C THR A 29 3.24 1.68 19.87
N PRO A 30 3.58 0.94 20.96
CA PRO A 30 4.80 0.12 21.00
C PRO A 30 4.88 -0.87 19.83
N ALA A 31 3.78 -1.51 19.47
CA ALA A 31 3.73 -2.45 18.35
C ALA A 31 4.06 -1.78 17.01
N ALA A 32 3.48 -0.60 16.74
CA ALA A 32 3.77 0.14 15.51
C ALA A 32 5.24 0.58 15.43
N LEU A 33 5.84 0.97 16.56
CA LEU A 33 7.26 1.33 16.64
C LEU A 33 8.17 0.11 16.45
N ALA A 34 7.87 -1.03 17.07
CA ALA A 34 8.64 -2.26 16.94
C ALA A 34 8.58 -2.85 15.52
N LEU A 35 7.47 -2.66 14.81
CA LEU A 35 7.31 -3.10 13.42
C LEU A 35 7.72 -2.03 12.39
N HIS A 36 8.15 -0.85 12.84
CA HIS A 36 8.74 0.16 11.97
C HIS A 36 10.20 -0.20 11.67
N LEU A 37 10.39 -1.13 10.74
CA LEU A 37 11.70 -1.72 10.44
C LEU A 37 12.66 -0.73 9.77
N PRO A 38 13.99 -0.88 9.97
CA PRO A 38 14.98 -0.04 9.33
C PRO A 38 14.94 -0.13 7.81
N MET A 39 15.22 0.98 7.15
CA MET A 39 15.33 1.06 5.71
C MET A 39 16.74 0.66 5.23
N ARG A 40 17.75 1.02 6.00
CA ARG A 40 19.15 0.72 5.76
C ARG A 40 19.95 0.73 7.06
N TYR A 41 21.21 0.33 7.00
CA TYR A 41 22.13 0.29 8.13
C TYR A 41 23.40 1.09 7.82
N GLU A 42 23.95 1.71 8.85
CA GLU A 42 25.22 2.41 8.81
C GLU A 42 26.19 1.74 9.77
N ASP A 43 27.38 1.41 9.28
CA ASP A 43 28.43 0.89 10.14
C ASP A 43 29.10 2.06 10.84
N GLU A 44 28.84 2.19 12.13
CA GLU A 44 29.50 3.13 13.06
C GLU A 44 30.33 2.35 14.10
N THR A 45 30.51 1.05 13.92
CA THR A 45 31.24 0.19 14.87
C THR A 45 32.74 0.23 14.69
N GLN A 46 33.19 0.68 13.52
CA GLN A 46 34.60 0.84 13.18
C GLN A 46 34.99 2.32 13.19
N LEU A 47 36.21 2.57 13.66
CA LEU A 47 36.80 3.89 13.65
C LEU A 47 38.17 3.80 12.97
N TRP A 48 38.35 4.53 11.91
CA TRP A 48 39.56 4.66 11.16
C TRP A 48 40.38 5.83 11.65
N THR A 49 41.70 5.76 11.70
CA THR A 49 42.53 6.95 11.78
C THR A 49 42.32 7.83 10.55
N ILE A 50 42.70 9.09 10.61
CA ILE A 50 42.54 10.00 9.45
C ILE A 50 43.41 9.44 8.28
N ALA A 51 44.61 8.95 8.53
CA ALA A 51 45.47 8.34 7.52
C ALA A 51 44.82 7.12 6.82
N GLU A 52 44.27 6.20 7.60
CA GLU A 52 43.57 5.02 7.05
C GLU A 52 42.31 5.43 6.29
N ALA A 53 41.55 6.42 6.80
CA ALA A 53 40.36 6.94 6.15
C ALA A 53 40.67 7.60 4.80
N LEU A 54 41.79 8.31 4.71
CA LEU A 54 42.30 8.91 3.47
C LEU A 54 42.70 7.84 2.43
N ALA A 55 43.31 6.74 2.89
CA ALA A 55 43.66 5.60 2.01
C ALA A 55 42.42 4.90 1.42
N GLN A 56 41.25 5.01 2.06
CA GLN A 56 39.97 4.46 1.62
C GLN A 56 39.13 5.47 0.81
N SER A 57 39.74 6.55 0.33
CA SER A 57 39.01 7.58 -0.46
C SER A 57 38.33 6.97 -1.70
N GLY A 58 37.02 7.22 -1.82
CA GLY A 58 36.20 6.68 -2.94
C GLY A 58 35.58 5.30 -2.71
N GLU A 59 35.92 4.57 -1.65
CA GLU A 59 35.35 3.24 -1.35
C GLU A 59 34.05 3.27 -0.54
N GLY A 60 33.54 4.47 -0.23
CA GLY A 60 32.29 4.66 0.51
C GLY A 60 32.45 5.54 1.75
N ALA A 61 31.44 5.54 2.60
CA ALA A 61 31.43 6.37 3.81
C ALA A 61 32.23 5.71 4.93
N VAL A 62 33.28 6.40 5.39
CA VAL A 62 34.14 6.01 6.51
C VAL A 62 33.85 6.85 7.76
N GLN A 63 34.15 6.30 8.94
CA GLN A 63 34.06 7.01 10.22
C GLN A 63 35.45 7.25 10.79
N THR A 64 35.78 8.51 11.07
CA THR A 64 37.01 8.91 11.72
C THR A 64 36.75 9.92 12.85
N GLN A 65 37.76 10.27 13.60
CA GLN A 65 37.66 11.30 14.62
C GLN A 65 38.91 12.14 14.67
N GLY A 66 38.81 13.35 15.22
CA GLY A 66 39.94 14.25 15.39
C GLY A 66 39.57 15.49 16.18
N VAL A 67 40.59 16.30 16.50
CA VAL A 67 40.43 17.57 17.17
C VAL A 67 40.31 18.68 16.12
N VAL A 68 39.39 19.62 16.33
CA VAL A 68 39.21 20.76 15.43
C VAL A 68 40.42 21.72 15.60
N THR A 69 41.21 21.84 14.56
CA THR A 69 42.36 22.77 14.49
C THR A 69 42.05 24.05 13.75
N ARG A 70 41.04 24.02 12.87
CA ARG A 70 40.57 25.18 12.12
C ARG A 70 39.05 25.13 11.96
N SER A 71 38.39 26.26 12.15
CA SER A 71 36.96 26.41 11.90
C SER A 71 36.70 27.84 11.39
N GLN A 72 36.29 27.96 10.13
CA GLN A 72 36.09 29.23 9.46
C GLN A 72 34.92 29.24 8.51
N VAL A 73 34.24 30.38 8.42
CA VAL A 73 33.20 30.63 7.45
C VAL A 73 33.78 31.36 6.25
N LEU A 74 33.73 30.69 5.10
CA LEU A 74 34.14 31.27 3.80
C LEU A 74 32.89 31.86 3.11
N TYR A 75 33.05 33.06 2.51
CA TYR A 75 31.93 33.76 1.86
C TYR A 75 32.03 33.71 0.32
N ARG A 76 33.17 33.31 -0.22
CA ARG A 76 33.41 33.17 -1.65
C ARG A 76 33.82 31.73 -2.01
N PRO A 77 33.35 31.16 -3.13
CA PRO A 77 32.33 31.65 -4.06
C PRO A 77 30.90 31.67 -3.47
N ARG A 78 30.65 30.94 -2.39
CA ARG A 78 29.39 30.88 -1.63
C ARG A 78 29.68 30.80 -0.14
N ARG A 79 28.71 31.18 0.71
CA ARG A 79 28.81 30.99 2.15
C ARG A 79 28.90 29.51 2.48
N GLN A 80 29.99 29.10 3.10
CA GLN A 80 30.27 27.72 3.48
C GLN A 80 31.04 27.67 4.79
N LEU A 81 30.86 26.61 5.57
CA LEU A 81 31.65 26.33 6.74
C LEU A 81 32.72 25.31 6.38
N LEU A 82 33.97 25.64 6.63
CA LEU A 82 35.12 24.78 6.49
C LEU A 82 35.71 24.51 7.87
N VAL A 83 35.85 23.25 8.22
CA VAL A 83 36.43 22.78 9.47
C VAL A 83 37.54 21.80 9.16
N THR A 84 38.71 21.95 9.76
CA THR A 84 39.79 20.98 9.67
C THR A 84 39.89 20.23 10.98
N ILE A 85 39.88 18.93 10.95
CA ILE A 85 40.17 18.06 12.11
C ILE A 85 41.53 17.40 11.94
N THR A 86 42.22 17.20 13.03
CA THR A 86 43.56 16.59 13.05
C THR A 86 43.61 15.43 14.03
N ASP A 87 44.21 14.35 13.64
CA ASP A 87 44.52 13.19 14.48
C ASP A 87 45.94 12.67 14.14
N ASN A 88 46.82 12.57 15.14
CA ASN A 88 48.21 12.08 15.01
C ASN A 88 49.08 12.79 13.93
N GLY A 89 48.72 14.03 13.57
CA GLY A 89 49.44 14.82 12.56
C GLY A 89 48.79 14.83 11.17
N ASP A 90 47.84 13.94 10.91
CA ASP A 90 47.06 13.94 9.68
C ASP A 90 45.87 14.88 9.77
N GLU A 91 45.52 15.51 8.63
CA GLU A 91 44.43 16.49 8.55
C GLU A 91 43.33 16.02 7.57
N LEU A 92 42.07 16.29 7.95
CA LEU A 92 40.91 16.08 7.09
C LEU A 92 40.02 17.32 7.08
N ASN A 93 39.64 17.77 5.90
CA ASN A 93 38.76 18.89 5.73
C ASN A 93 37.29 18.43 5.70
N LEU A 94 36.45 19.17 6.42
CA LEU A 94 35.01 18.96 6.50
C LEU A 94 34.31 20.20 5.97
N ARG A 95 33.40 20.05 5.01
CA ARG A 95 32.77 21.17 4.33
C ARG A 95 31.24 21.10 4.40
N TRP A 96 30.61 22.23 4.76
CA TRP A 96 29.15 22.42 4.71
C TRP A 96 28.81 23.61 3.83
N LEU A 97 28.03 23.35 2.77
CA LEU A 97 27.49 24.41 1.89
C LEU A 97 26.27 25.11 2.52
N HIS A 98 25.57 24.39 3.40
CA HIS A 98 24.47 24.90 4.23
C HIS A 98 24.70 24.48 5.67
N PHE A 99 24.66 25.42 6.60
CA PHE A 99 24.89 25.17 8.02
C PHE A 99 24.12 26.17 8.89
N TYR A 100 23.80 25.73 10.11
CA TYR A 100 23.16 26.54 11.12
C TYR A 100 24.19 27.05 12.14
N PRO A 101 23.92 28.21 12.83
CA PRO A 101 24.82 28.72 13.87
C PRO A 101 25.10 27.72 15.01
N SER A 102 24.16 26.84 15.33
CA SER A 102 24.34 25.76 16.31
C SER A 102 25.40 24.75 15.90
N GLN A 103 25.46 24.41 14.62
CA GLN A 103 26.48 23.49 14.07
C GLN A 103 27.88 24.15 14.17
N GLN A 104 27.98 25.44 13.81
CA GLN A 104 29.24 26.14 13.91
C GLN A 104 29.76 26.20 15.38
N LYS A 105 28.88 26.39 16.36
CA LYS A 105 29.25 26.33 17.78
C LYS A 105 29.75 24.95 18.21
N GLN A 106 29.14 23.88 17.68
CA GLN A 106 29.54 22.51 17.97
C GLN A 106 30.94 22.17 17.43
N MET A 107 31.37 22.86 16.36
CA MET A 107 32.66 22.66 15.68
C MET A 107 33.66 23.77 16.03
N ALA A 108 33.67 24.18 17.29
CA ALA A 108 34.63 25.20 17.82
C ALA A 108 36.05 24.60 17.86
N LEU A 109 37.05 25.45 17.82
CA LEU A 109 38.45 25.10 18.00
C LEU A 109 38.65 24.25 19.26
N GLY A 110 39.42 23.17 19.16
CA GLY A 110 39.69 22.25 20.27
C GLY A 110 38.55 21.24 20.54
N ALA A 111 37.42 21.32 19.86
CA ALA A 111 36.35 20.31 19.97
C ALA A 111 36.79 18.97 19.39
N HIS A 112 36.54 17.88 20.12
CA HIS A 112 36.78 16.53 19.62
C HIS A 112 35.55 16.05 18.86
N LEU A 113 35.71 15.78 17.57
CA LEU A 113 34.63 15.41 16.66
C LEU A 113 34.83 13.99 16.15
N ARG A 114 33.74 13.23 16.16
CA ARG A 114 33.60 12.00 15.38
C ARG A 114 32.76 12.32 14.15
N VAL A 115 33.29 12.01 12.97
CA VAL A 115 32.73 12.38 11.69
C VAL A 115 32.56 11.13 10.82
N ARG A 116 31.47 11.08 10.05
CA ARG A 116 31.20 10.02 9.11
C ARG A 116 30.75 10.60 7.78
N GLY A 117 31.41 10.20 6.72
CA GLY A 117 31.11 10.66 5.37
C GLY A 117 32.03 10.00 4.35
N GLU A 118 31.77 10.27 3.09
CA GLU A 118 32.62 9.85 1.97
C GLU A 118 33.74 10.88 1.79
N ILE A 119 34.96 10.41 1.68
CA ILE A 119 36.13 11.27 1.40
C ILE A 119 36.25 11.42 -0.11
N ARG A 120 36.44 12.64 -0.54
CA ARG A 120 36.61 13.03 -1.95
C ARG A 120 37.76 14.01 -2.09
N ASP A 121 38.35 14.05 -3.26
CA ASP A 121 39.33 15.08 -3.59
C ASP A 121 38.61 16.43 -3.78
N GLY A 122 39.01 17.39 -3.00
CA GLY A 122 38.50 18.76 -3.03
C GLY A 122 39.59 19.78 -3.38
N TYR A 123 39.18 21.06 -3.55
CA TYR A 123 40.11 22.13 -3.89
C TYR A 123 41.21 22.38 -2.84
N LEU A 124 40.95 22.05 -1.59
CA LEU A 124 41.88 22.21 -0.46
C LEU A 124 42.45 20.86 0.02
N GLY A 125 42.53 19.87 -0.85
CA GLY A 125 42.90 18.50 -0.51
C GLY A 125 41.70 17.61 -0.20
N ALA A 126 41.95 16.46 0.44
CA ALA A 126 40.89 15.51 0.77
C ALA A 126 39.84 16.13 1.72
N GLU A 127 38.57 15.96 1.38
CA GLU A 127 37.46 16.53 2.14
C GLU A 127 36.24 15.62 2.26
N MET A 128 35.50 15.78 3.33
CA MET A 128 34.13 15.25 3.45
C MET A 128 33.12 16.41 3.27
N VAL A 129 32.15 16.25 2.36
CA VAL A 129 31.09 17.25 2.13
C VAL A 129 29.82 16.83 2.88
N HIS A 130 29.31 17.72 3.73
CA HIS A 130 28.14 17.46 4.58
C HIS A 130 28.26 16.17 5.44
N PRO A 131 29.40 15.87 6.09
CA PRO A 131 29.50 14.68 6.93
C PRO A 131 28.52 14.72 8.10
N THR A 132 28.14 13.56 8.60
CA THR A 132 27.50 13.44 9.90
C THR A 132 28.54 13.70 10.98
N VAL A 133 28.25 14.58 11.94
CA VAL A 133 29.19 15.00 12.97
C VAL A 133 28.57 14.87 14.36
N ARG A 134 29.37 14.36 15.29
CA ARG A 134 29.05 14.31 16.72
C ARG A 134 30.24 14.84 17.51
N ALA A 135 30.01 15.78 18.40
CA ALA A 135 31.00 16.13 19.42
C ALA A 135 31.02 14.99 20.47
N VAL A 136 32.18 14.42 20.69
CA VAL A 136 32.36 13.26 21.58
C VAL A 136 33.60 13.49 22.47
N PRO A 137 33.65 12.93 23.68
CA PRO A 137 34.92 12.81 24.42
C PRO A 137 35.95 11.99 23.61
N ALA A 138 37.23 12.26 23.82
CA ALA A 138 38.29 11.58 23.08
C ALA A 138 38.22 10.03 23.13
N ASN A 139 37.80 9.47 24.27
CA ASN A 139 37.65 8.03 24.48
C ASN A 139 36.18 7.57 24.45
N ALA A 140 35.30 8.22 23.69
CA ALA A 140 33.91 7.80 23.61
C ALA A 140 33.80 6.39 22.99
N PRO A 141 33.07 5.45 23.61
CA PRO A 141 32.92 4.10 23.09
C PRO A 141 32.24 4.11 21.72
N LEU A 142 32.59 3.14 20.90
CA LEU A 142 31.90 2.88 19.63
C LEU A 142 30.59 2.11 19.87
N PRO A 143 29.60 2.25 18.97
CA PRO A 143 28.46 1.37 18.97
C PRO A 143 28.87 -0.09 18.86
N LYS A 144 28.17 -0.97 19.59
CA LYS A 144 28.41 -2.43 19.53
C LYS A 144 27.60 -3.13 18.43
N SER A 145 26.73 -2.40 17.78
CA SER A 145 25.85 -2.89 16.72
C SER A 145 25.80 -1.89 15.57
N LEU A 146 25.44 -2.36 14.38
CA LEU A 146 25.19 -1.50 13.24
C LEU A 146 24.07 -0.49 13.59
N THR A 147 24.19 0.71 13.08
CA THR A 147 23.25 1.79 13.35
C THR A 147 22.08 1.76 12.36
N PRO A 148 20.84 1.44 12.80
CA PRO A 148 19.69 1.39 11.93
C PRO A 148 19.27 2.81 11.50
N VAL A 149 18.88 2.97 10.24
CA VAL A 149 18.32 4.20 9.66
C VAL A 149 16.88 3.94 9.27
N TYR A 150 15.96 4.72 9.82
CA TYR A 150 14.52 4.58 9.62
C TYR A 150 13.98 5.57 8.61
N SER A 151 12.88 5.22 7.97
CA SER A 151 12.07 6.18 7.22
C SER A 151 11.45 7.18 8.21
N VAL A 152 11.71 8.46 8.01
CA VAL A 152 11.19 9.55 8.84
C VAL A 152 10.68 10.70 7.97
N THR A 153 9.83 11.53 8.54
CA THR A 153 9.31 12.73 7.89
C THR A 153 9.76 13.98 8.66
N ALA A 154 9.46 15.14 8.10
CA ALA A 154 9.86 16.41 8.67
C ALA A 154 9.47 16.54 10.16
N GLY A 155 10.44 16.86 11.00
CA GLY A 155 10.28 17.02 12.44
C GLY A 155 10.62 15.81 13.30
N ILE A 156 10.84 14.62 12.71
CA ILE A 156 11.33 13.42 13.43
C ILE A 156 12.80 13.21 13.09
N SER A 157 13.67 13.25 14.10
CA SER A 157 15.10 12.94 13.92
C SER A 157 15.37 11.44 14.04
N GLN A 158 16.47 10.95 13.40
CA GLN A 158 16.92 9.56 13.55
C GLN A 158 17.18 9.19 15.03
N THR A 159 17.72 10.11 15.82
CA THR A 159 17.94 9.88 17.25
C THR A 159 16.63 9.70 18.01
N MET A 160 15.59 10.48 17.67
CA MET A 160 14.28 10.38 18.31
C MET A 160 13.61 9.03 17.98
N ILE A 161 13.59 8.62 16.70
CA ILE A 161 12.94 7.38 16.30
C ILE A 161 13.69 6.15 16.85
N ARG A 162 15.03 6.13 16.84
CA ARG A 162 15.83 5.06 17.43
C ARG A 162 15.52 4.87 18.91
N LYS A 163 15.48 5.97 19.67
CA LYS A 163 15.14 5.93 21.11
C LYS A 163 13.71 5.41 21.33
N ALA A 164 12.76 5.85 20.53
CA ALA A 164 11.37 5.42 20.63
C ALA A 164 11.21 3.92 20.32
N VAL A 165 11.86 3.43 19.27
CA VAL A 165 11.86 2.02 18.87
C VAL A 165 12.49 1.15 19.95
N LEU A 166 13.67 1.51 20.47
CA LEU A 166 14.31 0.77 21.55
C LEU A 166 13.45 0.74 22.82
N GLY A 167 12.81 1.85 23.16
CA GLY A 167 11.84 1.91 24.27
C GLY A 167 10.64 1.00 24.02
N ALA A 168 10.14 0.95 22.79
CA ALA A 168 9.03 0.09 22.41
C ALA A 168 9.39 -1.41 22.50
N LEU A 169 10.55 -1.82 21.97
CA LEU A 169 11.03 -3.21 22.02
C LEU A 169 11.15 -3.74 23.45
N ASN A 170 11.50 -2.88 24.39
CA ASN A 170 11.60 -3.23 25.82
C ASN A 170 10.26 -3.08 26.59
N HIS A 171 9.19 -2.66 25.92
CA HIS A 171 7.89 -2.51 26.58
C HIS A 171 7.27 -3.88 26.92
N PRO A 172 6.67 -4.07 28.10
CA PRO A 172 6.11 -5.37 28.51
C PRO A 172 5.08 -5.96 27.54
N SER A 173 4.29 -5.12 26.89
CA SER A 173 3.32 -5.58 25.88
C SER A 173 3.94 -6.31 24.70
N MET A 174 5.24 -6.11 24.42
CA MET A 174 5.93 -6.76 23.32
C MET A 174 6.15 -8.27 23.52
N GLN A 175 6.07 -8.75 24.74
CA GLN A 175 6.09 -10.21 25.00
C GLN A 175 4.92 -10.90 24.30
N MET A 176 3.74 -10.29 24.34
CA MET A 176 2.53 -10.85 23.71
C MET A 176 2.49 -10.55 22.21
N VAL A 177 2.88 -9.33 21.78
CA VAL A 177 2.84 -8.92 20.37
C VAL A 177 3.84 -9.70 19.51
N LEU A 178 5.02 -9.99 20.04
CA LEU A 178 6.08 -10.74 19.36
C LEU A 178 6.16 -12.21 19.83
N ALA A 179 5.10 -12.72 20.43
CA ALA A 179 5.01 -14.14 20.81
C ALA A 179 4.99 -15.02 19.55
N GLU A 180 5.63 -16.18 19.62
CA GLU A 180 5.54 -17.16 18.54
C GLU A 180 4.16 -17.81 18.55
N ILE A 181 3.36 -17.52 17.54
CA ILE A 181 2.00 -18.02 17.38
C ILE A 181 1.84 -18.97 16.20
N ILE A 182 2.85 -19.06 15.34
CA ILE A 182 2.80 -19.96 14.20
C ILE A 182 3.08 -21.38 14.68
N PRO A 183 2.18 -22.35 14.42
CA PRO A 183 2.41 -23.74 14.77
C PRO A 183 3.71 -24.29 14.17
N PRO A 184 4.49 -25.12 14.90
CA PRO A 184 5.73 -25.69 14.41
C PRO A 184 5.62 -26.39 13.05
N VAL A 185 4.53 -27.12 12.81
CA VAL A 185 4.27 -27.81 11.53
C VAL A 185 4.24 -26.84 10.33
N ILE A 186 3.75 -25.61 10.52
CA ILE A 186 3.74 -24.60 9.46
C ILE A 186 5.16 -24.06 9.26
N LEU A 187 5.90 -23.84 10.35
CA LEU A 187 7.30 -23.39 10.28
C LEU A 187 8.16 -24.46 9.61
N GLU A 188 7.98 -25.74 9.90
CA GLU A 188 8.72 -26.85 9.28
C GLU A 188 8.50 -26.94 7.77
N SER A 189 7.34 -26.51 7.27
CA SER A 189 7.05 -26.46 5.84
C SER A 189 7.55 -25.18 5.15
N ALA A 190 7.99 -24.18 5.93
CA ALA A 190 8.49 -22.91 5.43
C ALA A 190 9.98 -23.04 5.00
N GLU A 191 10.48 -21.98 4.36
CA GLU A 191 11.89 -21.91 3.99
C GLU A 191 12.78 -22.01 5.26
N LYS A 192 13.79 -22.91 5.26
CA LYS A 192 14.70 -23.14 6.39
C LYS A 192 15.32 -21.84 6.93
N ALA A 193 15.56 -20.86 6.06
CA ALA A 193 16.08 -19.56 6.46
C ALA A 193 15.13 -18.80 7.40
N ALA A 194 13.81 -18.90 7.21
CA ALA A 194 12.83 -18.25 8.06
C ALA A 194 12.70 -18.92 9.45
N MET A 195 13.14 -20.15 9.59
CA MET A 195 13.07 -20.91 10.85
C MET A 195 14.23 -20.63 11.82
N GLN A 196 15.27 -19.92 11.38
CA GLN A 196 16.46 -19.65 12.21
C GLN A 196 16.20 -18.65 13.34
N PHE A 197 15.12 -17.90 13.25
CA PHE A 197 14.74 -16.87 14.22
C PHE A 197 13.32 -17.07 14.70
N SER A 198 13.05 -16.87 15.99
CA SER A 198 11.73 -16.52 16.45
C SER A 198 11.32 -15.16 15.91
N LEU A 199 10.01 -14.83 15.88
CA LEU A 199 9.57 -13.48 15.46
C LEU A 199 10.25 -12.38 16.30
N ARG A 200 10.33 -12.59 17.60
CA ARG A 200 10.96 -11.67 18.54
C ARG A 200 12.44 -11.47 18.22
N ASP A 201 13.18 -12.55 18.06
CA ASP A 201 14.62 -12.48 17.80
C ASP A 201 14.89 -11.85 16.43
N ALA A 202 14.08 -12.14 15.43
CA ALA A 202 14.16 -11.52 14.12
C ALA A 202 13.98 -10.00 14.19
N VAL A 203 12.92 -9.53 14.88
CA VAL A 203 12.67 -8.09 15.04
C VAL A 203 13.79 -7.43 15.84
N MET A 204 14.22 -8.03 16.95
CA MET A 204 15.35 -7.52 17.75
C MET A 204 16.62 -7.42 16.94
N TYR A 205 16.97 -8.47 16.18
CA TYR A 205 18.14 -8.50 15.31
C TYR A 205 18.11 -7.40 14.25
N LEU A 206 16.95 -7.19 13.60
CA LEU A 206 16.81 -6.14 12.58
C LEU A 206 16.97 -4.73 13.15
N HIS A 207 16.64 -4.51 14.41
CA HIS A 207 16.82 -3.20 15.05
C HIS A 207 18.21 -3.00 15.65
N GLN A 208 18.91 -4.08 16.01
CA GLN A 208 20.22 -4.07 16.62
C GLN A 208 21.12 -5.20 16.06
N PRO A 209 21.41 -5.19 14.74
CA PRO A 209 22.27 -6.22 14.17
C PRO A 209 23.68 -6.08 14.74
N PRO A 210 24.36 -7.18 15.09
CA PRO A 210 25.72 -7.13 15.61
C PRO A 210 26.71 -6.55 14.58
N ALA A 211 27.89 -6.16 15.04
CA ALA A 211 28.89 -5.48 14.19
C ALA A 211 29.37 -6.35 13.01
N ASP A 212 29.38 -7.67 13.20
CA ASP A 212 29.78 -8.68 12.21
C ASP A 212 28.64 -9.16 11.30
N ALA A 213 27.45 -8.54 11.42
CA ALA A 213 26.30 -8.89 10.59
C ALA A 213 26.59 -8.65 9.10
N ASN A 214 26.12 -9.57 8.25
CA ASN A 214 26.21 -9.40 6.80
C ASN A 214 25.35 -8.22 6.34
N THR A 215 25.98 -7.06 6.17
CA THR A 215 25.34 -5.81 5.80
C THR A 215 24.65 -5.91 4.44
N ASN A 216 25.23 -6.61 3.46
CA ASN A 216 24.63 -6.78 2.14
C ASN A 216 23.32 -7.57 2.24
N ALA A 217 23.31 -8.70 2.95
CA ALA A 217 22.10 -9.49 3.17
C ALA A 217 21.00 -8.69 3.91
N LEU A 218 21.39 -7.82 4.84
CA LEU A 218 20.46 -6.92 5.53
C LEU A 218 19.88 -5.87 4.58
N MET A 219 20.70 -5.28 3.71
CA MET A 219 20.28 -4.25 2.75
C MET A 219 19.38 -4.83 1.64
N GLU A 220 19.71 -6.00 1.13
CA GLU A 220 18.94 -6.74 0.12
C GLU A 220 17.71 -7.45 0.71
N ARG A 221 17.55 -7.43 2.04
CA ARG A 221 16.46 -8.13 2.77
C ARG A 221 16.45 -9.64 2.54
N THR A 222 17.61 -10.23 2.29
CA THR A 222 17.79 -11.68 2.12
C THR A 222 18.22 -12.38 3.41
N HIS A 223 18.57 -11.61 4.46
CA HIS A 223 18.97 -12.16 5.77
C HIS A 223 17.82 -12.97 6.41
N PRO A 224 18.11 -14.10 7.11
CA PRO A 224 17.09 -14.94 7.75
C PRO A 224 16.09 -14.19 8.64
N ALA A 225 16.54 -13.17 9.38
CA ALA A 225 15.64 -12.33 10.18
C ALA A 225 14.60 -11.59 9.32
N TRP A 226 14.98 -11.09 8.12
CA TRP A 226 14.02 -10.51 7.17
C TRP A 226 13.06 -11.57 6.63
N ARG A 227 13.55 -12.78 6.29
CA ARG A 227 12.71 -13.89 5.83
C ARG A 227 11.65 -14.27 6.86
N ARG A 228 12.03 -14.26 8.15
CA ARG A 228 11.07 -14.54 9.23
C ARG A 228 9.95 -13.49 9.32
N VAL A 229 10.28 -12.21 9.24
CA VAL A 229 9.28 -11.13 9.26
C VAL A 229 8.42 -11.15 8.00
N GLN A 230 9.00 -11.41 6.83
CA GLN A 230 8.27 -11.56 5.57
C GLN A 230 7.26 -12.71 5.62
N LEU A 231 7.64 -13.86 6.20
CA LEU A 231 6.73 -14.99 6.41
C LEU A 231 5.53 -14.59 7.27
N GLU A 232 5.77 -13.87 8.38
CA GLU A 232 4.71 -13.38 9.27
C GLU A 232 3.72 -12.48 8.55
N GLU A 233 4.23 -11.52 7.79
CA GLU A 233 3.42 -10.57 7.03
C GLU A 233 2.57 -11.27 5.96
N LEU A 234 3.18 -12.18 5.19
CA LEU A 234 2.48 -12.93 4.15
C LEU A 234 1.39 -13.82 4.74
N LEU A 235 1.69 -14.47 5.87
CA LEU A 235 0.70 -15.31 6.57
C LEU A 235 -0.46 -14.48 7.10
N ALA A 236 -0.17 -13.33 7.73
CA ALA A 236 -1.20 -12.40 8.21
C ALA A 236 -2.10 -11.90 7.06
N GLN A 237 -1.52 -11.58 5.91
CA GLN A 237 -2.28 -11.20 4.72
C GLN A 237 -3.18 -12.35 4.23
N GLN A 238 -2.66 -13.58 4.14
CA GLN A 238 -3.43 -14.74 3.72
C GLN A 238 -4.57 -15.06 4.69
N LEU A 239 -4.31 -14.99 5.98
CA LEU A 239 -5.35 -15.17 7.01
C LEU A 239 -6.44 -14.10 6.93
N SER A 240 -6.06 -12.84 6.73
CA SER A 240 -7.01 -11.73 6.55
C SER A 240 -7.89 -11.92 5.31
N LEU A 241 -7.31 -12.35 4.19
CA LEU A 241 -8.05 -12.68 2.96
C LEU A 241 -9.01 -13.86 3.19
N LYS A 242 -8.55 -14.90 3.87
CA LYS A 242 -9.39 -16.07 4.20
C LYS A 242 -10.54 -15.69 5.12
N GLN A 243 -10.28 -14.93 6.17
CA GLN A 243 -11.34 -14.42 7.06
C GLN A 243 -12.37 -13.57 6.31
N ALA A 244 -11.92 -12.65 5.44
CA ALA A 244 -12.80 -11.86 4.60
C ALA A 244 -13.64 -12.74 3.64
N HIS A 245 -13.07 -13.84 3.16
CA HIS A 245 -13.79 -14.81 2.32
C HIS A 245 -14.85 -15.57 3.14
N GLU A 246 -14.52 -16.07 4.32
CA GLU A 246 -15.47 -16.76 5.20
C GLU A 246 -16.60 -15.82 5.67
N LEU A 247 -16.27 -14.57 6.01
CA LEU A 247 -17.29 -13.55 6.32
C LEU A 247 -18.22 -13.26 5.14
N ARG A 248 -17.74 -13.34 3.89
CA ARG A 248 -18.61 -13.23 2.73
C ARG A 248 -19.51 -14.45 2.54
N LYS A 249 -18.99 -15.66 2.79
CA LYS A 249 -19.80 -16.88 2.75
C LYS A 249 -20.94 -16.89 3.75
N SER A 250 -20.79 -16.21 4.89
CA SER A 250 -21.86 -16.09 5.88
C SER A 250 -22.97 -15.10 5.48
N ARG A 251 -22.75 -14.29 4.41
CA ARG A 251 -23.75 -13.37 3.89
C ARG A 251 -24.69 -14.07 2.93
N ALA A 252 -25.97 -13.76 3.01
CA ALA A 252 -26.95 -14.31 2.08
C ALA A 252 -26.72 -13.81 0.66
N SER A 253 -26.72 -14.69 -0.32
CA SER A 253 -26.81 -14.36 -1.76
C SER A 253 -28.22 -13.89 -2.13
N PRO A 254 -28.43 -13.34 -3.32
CA PRO A 254 -29.77 -13.15 -3.85
C PRO A 254 -30.56 -14.46 -3.71
N PRO A 255 -31.80 -14.42 -3.16
CA PRO A 255 -32.59 -15.61 -3.00
C PRO A 255 -32.71 -16.33 -4.35
N LYS A 256 -32.55 -17.64 -4.35
CA LYS A 256 -32.86 -18.43 -5.54
C LYS A 256 -34.35 -18.29 -5.75
N ILE A 257 -34.80 -17.54 -6.76
CA ILE A 257 -36.20 -17.55 -7.16
C ILE A 257 -36.45 -18.93 -7.73
N VAL A 258 -36.99 -19.78 -6.89
CA VAL A 258 -37.29 -21.16 -7.20
C VAL A 258 -38.63 -21.21 -7.93
N SER A 259 -38.59 -21.17 -9.25
CA SER A 259 -39.51 -22.06 -9.94
C SER A 259 -38.89 -23.47 -9.82
N ASN A 260 -39.58 -24.40 -9.20
CA ASN A 260 -39.10 -25.74 -8.80
C ASN A 260 -38.50 -26.59 -9.95
N GLU A 261 -38.56 -26.14 -11.18
CA GLU A 261 -38.03 -26.86 -12.36
C GLU A 261 -36.66 -26.35 -12.85
N LEU A 262 -36.29 -25.08 -12.58
CA LEU A 262 -35.01 -24.52 -13.02
C LEU A 262 -33.84 -24.72 -12.04
N ALA A 263 -34.08 -25.15 -10.80
CA ALA A 263 -33.07 -25.33 -9.78
C ALA A 263 -32.11 -26.50 -10.01
N LYS A 264 -32.36 -27.36 -11.01
CA LYS A 264 -31.54 -28.55 -11.32
C LYS A 264 -30.59 -28.39 -12.50
N ALA A 265 -30.69 -27.30 -13.25
CA ALA A 265 -29.74 -27.05 -14.34
C ALA A 265 -28.50 -26.34 -13.78
N ILE A 266 -27.37 -27.03 -13.70
CA ILE A 266 -26.05 -26.42 -13.96
C ILE A 266 -26.27 -25.44 -15.12
N PRO A 267 -25.57 -24.29 -15.24
CA PRO A 267 -25.66 -23.49 -16.44
C PRO A 267 -25.14 -24.27 -17.63
N SER A 268 -25.85 -25.34 -17.97
CA SER A 268 -25.85 -25.92 -19.29
C SER A 268 -26.55 -24.90 -20.18
N LEU A 269 -26.00 -24.68 -21.33
CA LEU A 269 -26.68 -23.98 -22.40
C LEU A 269 -27.90 -24.82 -22.78
N ASP A 270 -28.93 -24.93 -21.92
CA ASP A 270 -30.21 -25.51 -22.31
C ASP A 270 -30.78 -24.68 -23.45
N ALA A 271 -31.19 -25.31 -24.51
CA ALA A 271 -31.65 -24.68 -25.77
C ALA A 271 -32.79 -23.65 -25.61
N LYS A 272 -33.28 -23.43 -24.39
CA LYS A 272 -34.32 -22.46 -24.02
C LYS A 272 -33.83 -21.35 -23.14
N SER A 273 -32.58 -21.39 -22.59
CA SER A 273 -32.10 -20.35 -21.67
C SER A 273 -31.77 -19.04 -22.41
N LEU A 274 -31.91 -17.89 -21.72
CA LEU A 274 -31.53 -16.60 -22.31
C LEU A 274 -30.05 -16.56 -22.68
N ALA A 275 -29.20 -17.24 -21.92
CA ALA A 275 -27.77 -17.39 -22.23
C ALA A 275 -27.53 -18.20 -23.51
N SER A 276 -28.29 -19.29 -23.76
CA SER A 276 -28.22 -20.06 -24.99
C SER A 276 -28.69 -19.24 -26.20
N ARG A 277 -29.82 -18.58 -26.08
CA ARG A 277 -30.35 -17.69 -27.12
C ARG A 277 -29.37 -16.56 -27.45
N LEU A 278 -28.65 -16.04 -26.42
CA LEU A 278 -27.58 -15.08 -26.64
C LEU A 278 -26.46 -15.69 -27.45
N CYS A 279 -25.98 -16.92 -27.11
CA CYS A 279 -24.93 -17.57 -27.86
C CYS A 279 -25.32 -17.85 -29.31
N GLU A 280 -26.57 -18.25 -29.57
CA GLU A 280 -27.10 -18.50 -30.93
C GLU A 280 -27.19 -17.21 -31.76
N ALA A 281 -27.43 -16.07 -31.11
CA ALA A 281 -27.49 -14.76 -31.75
C ALA A 281 -26.11 -14.13 -32.06
N LEU A 282 -25.04 -14.69 -31.49
CA LEU A 282 -23.67 -14.21 -31.76
C LEU A 282 -23.19 -14.65 -33.12
N SER A 283 -22.37 -13.83 -33.78
CA SER A 283 -21.71 -14.14 -35.05
C SER A 283 -20.47 -15.01 -34.91
N PHE A 284 -20.15 -15.47 -33.70
CA PHE A 284 -18.95 -16.26 -33.37
C PHE A 284 -19.26 -17.27 -32.26
N GLU A 285 -18.47 -18.35 -32.20
CA GLU A 285 -18.54 -19.34 -31.14
C GLU A 285 -17.66 -18.94 -29.93
N LEU A 286 -18.09 -19.39 -28.75
CA LEU A 286 -17.28 -19.19 -27.54
C LEU A 286 -16.02 -20.06 -27.59
N THR A 287 -14.89 -19.49 -27.29
CA THR A 287 -13.63 -20.24 -27.11
C THR A 287 -13.71 -21.20 -25.92
N THR A 288 -12.89 -22.25 -25.92
CA THR A 288 -12.81 -23.21 -24.81
C THR A 288 -12.51 -22.54 -23.48
N ALA A 289 -11.69 -21.49 -23.50
CA ALA A 289 -11.37 -20.69 -22.30
C ALA A 289 -12.61 -19.95 -21.78
N GLN A 290 -13.39 -19.31 -22.65
CA GLN A 290 -14.62 -18.60 -22.29
C GLN A 290 -15.68 -19.58 -21.75
N GLN A 291 -15.85 -20.76 -22.38
CA GLN A 291 -16.76 -21.80 -21.91
C GLN A 291 -16.37 -22.29 -20.50
N ARG A 292 -15.08 -22.54 -20.27
CA ARG A 292 -14.57 -22.97 -18.97
C ARG A 292 -14.85 -21.92 -17.90
N VAL A 293 -14.58 -20.66 -18.19
CA VAL A 293 -14.78 -19.53 -17.25
C VAL A 293 -16.27 -19.32 -16.99
N TRP A 294 -17.11 -19.40 -18.02
CA TRP A 294 -18.56 -19.34 -17.90
C TRP A 294 -19.10 -20.46 -16.97
N THR A 295 -18.62 -21.67 -17.13
CA THR A 295 -19.01 -22.80 -16.25
C THR A 295 -18.66 -22.53 -14.79
N GLN A 296 -17.50 -21.93 -14.53
CA GLN A 296 -17.09 -21.55 -13.17
C GLN A 296 -17.97 -20.43 -12.58
N ILE A 297 -18.21 -19.37 -13.35
CA ILE A 297 -19.08 -18.26 -12.95
C ILE A 297 -20.49 -18.77 -12.67
N GLY A 298 -21.02 -19.62 -13.53
CA GLY A 298 -22.36 -20.20 -13.35
C GLY A 298 -22.50 -21.01 -12.06
N LYS A 299 -21.47 -21.75 -11.65
CA LYS A 299 -21.43 -22.44 -10.35
C LYS A 299 -21.46 -21.43 -9.18
N ASP A 300 -20.69 -20.35 -9.28
CA ASP A 300 -20.64 -19.32 -8.25
C ASP A 300 -21.96 -18.55 -8.13
N LEU A 301 -22.64 -18.28 -9.25
CA LEU A 301 -23.96 -17.62 -9.26
C LEU A 301 -25.06 -18.48 -8.63
N GLN A 302 -24.85 -19.79 -8.53
CA GLN A 302 -25.76 -20.73 -7.87
C GLN A 302 -25.41 -21.01 -6.40
N ALA A 303 -24.28 -20.48 -5.91
CA ALA A 303 -23.89 -20.64 -4.52
C ALA A 303 -24.86 -19.94 -3.55
N SER A 304 -24.88 -20.39 -2.29
CA SER A 304 -25.69 -19.77 -1.21
C SER A 304 -25.13 -18.46 -0.69
N TYR A 305 -24.00 -18.02 -1.20
CA TYR A 305 -23.30 -16.79 -0.83
C TYR A 305 -22.98 -15.95 -2.07
N PRO A 306 -22.82 -14.63 -1.96
CA PRO A 306 -22.60 -13.76 -3.11
C PRO A 306 -21.24 -14.03 -3.76
N MET A 307 -21.26 -14.24 -5.09
CA MET A 307 -20.04 -14.33 -5.88
C MET A 307 -19.25 -13.02 -5.80
N ASN A 308 -17.93 -13.14 -5.71
CA ASN A 308 -17.00 -12.03 -5.90
C ASN A 308 -15.80 -12.55 -6.69
N ARG A 309 -15.85 -12.40 -8.00
CA ARG A 309 -14.89 -13.01 -8.94
C ARG A 309 -14.20 -11.95 -9.79
N LEU A 310 -12.91 -12.11 -9.97
CA LEU A 310 -12.11 -11.34 -10.94
C LEU A 310 -12.01 -12.15 -12.23
N LEU A 311 -12.42 -11.55 -13.33
CA LEU A 311 -12.24 -12.05 -14.70
C LEU A 311 -11.08 -11.29 -15.34
N GLN A 312 -9.93 -11.93 -15.43
CA GLN A 312 -8.73 -11.37 -16.02
C GLN A 312 -8.45 -11.97 -17.39
N GLY A 313 -7.96 -11.16 -18.31
CA GLY A 313 -7.57 -11.58 -19.65
C GLY A 313 -7.19 -10.38 -20.51
N ASP A 314 -6.41 -10.61 -21.55
CA ASP A 314 -5.92 -9.56 -22.44
C ASP A 314 -7.05 -8.72 -23.08
N VAL A 315 -6.70 -7.54 -23.58
CA VAL A 315 -7.62 -6.71 -24.36
C VAL A 315 -8.04 -7.51 -25.60
N GLY A 316 -9.34 -7.57 -25.85
CA GLY A 316 -9.89 -8.38 -26.98
C GLY A 316 -10.13 -9.86 -26.67
N SER A 317 -9.78 -10.38 -25.48
CA SER A 317 -10.03 -11.79 -25.10
C SER A 317 -11.51 -12.15 -24.96
N GLY A 318 -12.42 -11.20 -25.11
CA GLY A 318 -13.85 -11.43 -25.03
C GLY A 318 -14.41 -11.50 -23.60
N LYS A 319 -13.80 -10.82 -22.62
CA LYS A 319 -14.34 -10.70 -21.25
C LYS A 319 -15.80 -10.23 -21.23
N THR A 320 -16.14 -9.29 -22.12
CA THR A 320 -17.49 -8.71 -22.20
C THR A 320 -18.57 -9.74 -22.51
N ILE A 321 -18.28 -10.75 -23.36
CA ILE A 321 -19.28 -11.79 -23.65
C ILE A 321 -19.50 -12.71 -22.44
N VAL A 322 -18.47 -13.02 -21.68
CA VAL A 322 -18.60 -13.79 -20.44
C VAL A 322 -19.45 -13.02 -19.41
N ALA A 323 -19.28 -11.72 -19.31
CA ALA A 323 -20.11 -10.86 -18.48
C ALA A 323 -21.56 -10.80 -18.99
N ALA A 324 -21.78 -10.79 -20.31
CA ALA A 324 -23.11 -10.84 -20.90
C ALA A 324 -23.82 -12.16 -20.61
N LEU A 325 -23.12 -13.30 -20.63
CA LEU A 325 -23.69 -14.60 -20.23
C LEU A 325 -24.11 -14.61 -18.76
N ALA A 326 -23.29 -14.02 -17.88
CA ALA A 326 -23.63 -13.85 -16.47
C ALA A 326 -24.87 -12.92 -16.29
N ALA A 327 -24.94 -11.86 -17.07
CA ALA A 327 -26.11 -10.95 -17.09
C ALA A 327 -27.37 -11.69 -17.59
N ALA A 328 -27.30 -12.45 -18.68
CA ALA A 328 -28.40 -13.24 -19.20
C ALA A 328 -28.95 -14.20 -18.14
N HIS A 329 -28.06 -14.89 -17.43
CA HIS A 329 -28.43 -15.81 -16.36
C HIS A 329 -29.18 -15.14 -15.20
N MET A 330 -28.84 -13.90 -14.86
CA MET A 330 -29.52 -13.15 -13.80
C MET A 330 -30.83 -12.54 -14.27
N VAL A 331 -30.88 -12.00 -15.49
CA VAL A 331 -32.10 -11.45 -16.09
C VAL A 331 -33.19 -12.52 -16.22
N GLU A 332 -32.84 -13.72 -16.65
CA GLU A 332 -33.74 -14.87 -16.73
C GLU A 332 -34.38 -15.21 -15.36
N ARG A 333 -33.68 -14.92 -14.28
CA ARG A 333 -34.17 -15.08 -12.90
C ARG A 333 -34.88 -13.84 -12.32
N SER A 334 -35.25 -12.91 -13.16
CA SER A 334 -35.93 -11.67 -12.80
C SER A 334 -35.08 -10.74 -11.91
N TYR A 335 -33.74 -10.85 -11.95
CA TYR A 335 -32.84 -9.91 -11.32
C TYR A 335 -32.36 -8.85 -12.29
N GLN A 336 -32.08 -7.68 -11.74
CA GLN A 336 -31.44 -6.58 -12.46
C GLN A 336 -29.91 -6.77 -12.45
N VAL A 337 -29.28 -6.26 -13.50
CA VAL A 337 -27.82 -6.28 -13.68
C VAL A 337 -27.32 -4.85 -13.85
N ALA A 338 -26.30 -4.47 -13.07
CA ALA A 338 -25.58 -3.21 -13.23
C ALA A 338 -24.24 -3.44 -13.90
N ILE A 339 -23.93 -2.69 -14.95
CA ILE A 339 -22.65 -2.75 -15.66
C ILE A 339 -21.98 -1.38 -15.54
N MET A 340 -20.84 -1.37 -14.88
CA MET A 340 -20.11 -0.15 -14.56
C MET A 340 -18.79 -0.10 -15.31
N ALA A 341 -18.51 1.05 -15.93
CA ALA A 341 -17.21 1.37 -16.49
C ALA A 341 -16.67 2.70 -15.95
N PRO A 342 -15.34 2.90 -15.89
CA PRO A 342 -14.73 4.06 -15.27
C PRO A 342 -14.95 5.37 -16.02
N THR A 343 -15.20 5.30 -17.32
CA THR A 343 -15.40 6.47 -18.19
C THR A 343 -16.70 6.36 -18.98
N GLU A 344 -17.27 7.48 -19.38
CA GLU A 344 -18.50 7.51 -20.19
C GLU A 344 -18.31 6.83 -21.54
N ILE A 345 -17.13 6.99 -22.16
CA ILE A 345 -16.83 6.36 -23.46
C ILE A 345 -16.83 4.83 -23.35
N LEU A 346 -16.20 4.26 -22.33
CA LEU A 346 -16.20 2.82 -22.13
C LEU A 346 -17.58 2.27 -21.76
N ALA A 347 -18.30 3.03 -20.93
CA ALA A 347 -19.66 2.66 -20.57
C ALA A 347 -20.60 2.71 -21.78
N GLU A 348 -20.48 3.70 -22.66
CA GLU A 348 -21.25 3.78 -23.92
C GLU A 348 -20.97 2.61 -24.85
N GLN A 349 -19.70 2.20 -24.99
CA GLN A 349 -19.34 1.00 -25.74
C GLN A 349 -20.01 -0.26 -25.18
N HIS A 350 -20.03 -0.42 -23.86
CA HIS A 350 -20.77 -1.52 -23.24
C HIS A 350 -22.27 -1.40 -23.47
N TYR A 351 -22.84 -0.18 -23.31
CA TYR A 351 -24.27 0.05 -23.55
C TYR A 351 -24.69 -0.38 -24.97
N LEU A 352 -23.97 0.07 -25.98
CA LEU A 352 -24.29 -0.25 -27.37
C LEU A 352 -24.23 -1.76 -27.64
N LYS A 353 -23.18 -2.44 -27.13
CA LYS A 353 -23.05 -3.90 -27.26
C LYS A 353 -24.15 -4.68 -26.53
N PHE A 354 -24.43 -4.30 -25.29
CA PHE A 354 -25.47 -4.97 -24.52
C PHE A 354 -26.85 -4.72 -25.09
N LYS A 355 -27.10 -3.53 -25.61
CA LYS A 355 -28.33 -3.19 -26.31
C LYS A 355 -28.52 -4.05 -27.57
N GLU A 356 -27.49 -4.13 -28.41
CA GLU A 356 -27.46 -4.99 -29.60
C GLU A 356 -27.76 -6.46 -29.27
N TRP A 357 -27.19 -6.99 -28.21
CA TRP A 357 -27.32 -8.38 -27.82
C TRP A 357 -28.63 -8.74 -27.12
N PHE A 358 -29.16 -7.84 -26.30
CA PHE A 358 -30.26 -8.16 -25.39
C PHE A 358 -31.64 -7.65 -25.84
N GLU A 359 -31.74 -6.50 -26.51
CA GLU A 359 -33.03 -6.01 -26.98
C GLU A 359 -33.74 -6.99 -27.96
N PRO A 360 -33.04 -7.61 -28.91
CA PRO A 360 -33.67 -8.63 -29.79
C PRO A 360 -34.15 -9.85 -29.02
N LEU A 361 -33.59 -10.13 -27.86
CA LEU A 361 -33.96 -11.21 -26.96
C LEU A 361 -35.10 -10.86 -25.99
N GLY A 362 -35.59 -9.59 -26.04
CA GLY A 362 -36.68 -9.09 -25.21
C GLY A 362 -36.25 -8.56 -23.86
N ALA A 363 -34.94 -8.35 -23.60
CA ALA A 363 -34.45 -7.78 -22.35
C ALA A 363 -34.18 -6.28 -22.49
N SER A 364 -34.65 -5.49 -21.52
CA SER A 364 -34.53 -4.02 -21.52
C SER A 364 -33.15 -3.60 -21.05
N VAL A 365 -32.46 -2.79 -21.86
CA VAL A 365 -31.14 -2.22 -21.57
C VAL A 365 -31.25 -0.72 -21.51
N ILE A 366 -30.84 -0.10 -20.40
CA ILE A 366 -30.86 1.36 -20.25
C ILE A 366 -29.49 1.93 -19.94
N TRP A 367 -29.33 3.20 -20.27
CA TRP A 367 -28.15 4.01 -20.02
C TRP A 367 -28.34 4.93 -18.83
N LEU A 368 -27.33 5.02 -17.94
CA LEU A 368 -27.32 6.01 -16.86
C LEU A 368 -25.92 6.59 -16.66
N ALA A 369 -25.73 7.86 -17.03
CA ALA A 369 -24.48 8.60 -16.86
C ALA A 369 -24.69 9.96 -16.19
N GLY A 370 -23.58 10.53 -15.71
CA GLY A 370 -23.62 11.82 -15.01
C GLY A 370 -24.04 12.99 -15.89
N GLY A 371 -23.66 12.98 -17.18
CA GLY A 371 -23.93 14.04 -18.16
C GLY A 371 -25.33 14.06 -18.78
N MET A 372 -26.22 13.13 -18.41
CA MET A 372 -27.59 13.09 -18.94
C MET A 372 -28.43 14.28 -18.51
N LYS A 373 -29.40 14.68 -19.37
CA LYS A 373 -30.41 15.70 -19.03
C LYS A 373 -31.23 15.24 -17.84
N ALA A 374 -31.62 16.17 -16.96
CA ALA A 374 -32.35 15.86 -15.72
C ALA A 374 -33.62 15.02 -15.95
N LYS A 375 -34.39 15.30 -17.02
CA LYS A 375 -35.58 14.54 -17.35
C LYS A 375 -35.28 13.09 -17.75
N GLU A 376 -34.30 12.87 -18.59
CA GLU A 376 -33.87 11.54 -19.04
C GLU A 376 -33.30 10.73 -17.87
N LYS A 377 -32.49 11.38 -17.03
CA LYS A 377 -31.93 10.76 -15.82
C LYS A 377 -33.04 10.31 -14.87
N LYS A 378 -34.06 11.13 -14.66
CA LYS A 378 -35.21 10.80 -13.81
C LYS A 378 -36.00 9.61 -14.37
N GLN A 379 -36.26 9.58 -15.67
CA GLN A 379 -36.93 8.45 -16.33
C GLN A 379 -36.14 7.15 -16.19
N ALA A 380 -34.81 7.21 -16.37
CA ALA A 380 -33.96 6.05 -16.18
C ALA A 380 -34.02 5.56 -14.72
N GLN A 381 -33.95 6.45 -13.74
CA GLN A 381 -34.08 6.10 -12.32
C GLN A 381 -35.43 5.46 -11.99
N GLU A 382 -36.52 5.98 -12.51
CA GLU A 382 -37.88 5.41 -12.35
C GLU A 382 -37.99 4.02 -12.97
N SER A 383 -37.39 3.78 -14.16
CA SER A 383 -37.31 2.47 -14.79
C SER A 383 -36.47 1.48 -14.03
N ILE A 384 -35.39 1.92 -13.38
CA ILE A 384 -34.57 1.07 -12.50
C ILE A 384 -35.36 0.70 -11.24
N GLN A 385 -36.03 1.69 -10.62
CA GLN A 385 -36.78 1.49 -9.38
C GLN A 385 -38.00 0.61 -9.57
N SER A 386 -38.65 0.68 -10.73
CA SER A 386 -39.78 -0.18 -11.05
C SER A 386 -39.44 -1.59 -11.49
N GLY A 387 -38.13 -1.88 -11.74
CA GLY A 387 -37.67 -3.16 -12.27
C GLY A 387 -37.88 -3.34 -13.78
N GLN A 388 -38.41 -2.33 -14.48
CA GLN A 388 -38.56 -2.39 -15.95
C GLN A 388 -37.20 -2.47 -16.66
N ALA A 389 -36.19 -1.74 -16.15
CA ALA A 389 -34.83 -1.81 -16.61
C ALA A 389 -34.17 -3.08 -16.06
N GLN A 390 -33.91 -4.05 -16.91
CA GLN A 390 -33.28 -5.32 -16.51
C GLN A 390 -31.75 -5.21 -16.50
N ILE A 391 -31.17 -4.50 -17.47
CA ILE A 391 -29.73 -4.26 -17.57
C ILE A 391 -29.52 -2.75 -17.57
N VAL A 392 -28.68 -2.28 -16.66
CA VAL A 392 -28.36 -0.87 -16.52
C VAL A 392 -26.87 -0.68 -16.73
N VAL A 393 -26.49 0.10 -17.74
CA VAL A 393 -25.09 0.37 -18.08
C VAL A 393 -24.78 1.83 -17.76
N GLY A 394 -23.63 2.11 -17.14
CA GLY A 394 -23.26 3.48 -16.84
C GLY A 394 -21.92 3.60 -16.13
N THR A 395 -21.70 4.77 -15.56
CA THR A 395 -20.48 5.09 -14.80
C THR A 395 -20.77 5.04 -13.29
N HIS A 396 -19.95 5.72 -12.50
CA HIS A 396 -20.18 5.89 -11.06
C HIS A 396 -21.56 6.48 -10.71
N ALA A 397 -22.31 7.00 -11.68
CA ALA A 397 -23.68 7.45 -11.47
C ALA A 397 -24.61 6.34 -10.95
N LEU A 398 -24.30 5.08 -11.25
CA LEU A 398 -25.06 3.90 -10.79
C LEU A 398 -25.01 3.67 -9.26
N ILE A 399 -24.02 4.22 -8.58
CA ILE A 399 -23.84 4.10 -7.11
C ILE A 399 -24.24 5.37 -6.35
N GLN A 400 -24.85 6.36 -7.01
CA GLN A 400 -25.36 7.55 -6.34
C GLN A 400 -26.59 7.23 -5.48
N ASP A 401 -26.79 7.97 -4.39
CA ASP A 401 -27.90 7.78 -3.43
C ASP A 401 -29.29 7.81 -4.08
N ALA A 402 -29.42 8.48 -5.22
CA ALA A 402 -30.68 8.61 -5.95
C ALA A 402 -31.04 7.40 -6.82
N VAL A 403 -30.18 6.37 -6.91
CA VAL A 403 -30.42 5.18 -7.74
C VAL A 403 -30.79 4.00 -6.84
N HIS A 404 -32.01 3.53 -6.99
CA HIS A 404 -32.54 2.39 -6.23
C HIS A 404 -32.95 1.27 -7.19
N PHE A 405 -32.29 0.12 -7.08
CA PHE A 405 -32.67 -1.05 -7.85
C PHE A 405 -33.79 -1.82 -7.14
N ALA A 406 -34.77 -2.29 -7.90
CA ALA A 406 -35.84 -3.12 -7.36
C ALA A 406 -35.33 -4.50 -6.90
N ALA A 407 -34.46 -5.13 -7.69
CA ALA A 407 -33.92 -6.46 -7.41
C ALA A 407 -32.53 -6.65 -8.06
N LEU A 408 -31.51 -5.93 -7.62
CA LEU A 408 -30.17 -6.07 -8.18
C LEU A 408 -29.52 -7.40 -7.78
N GLY A 409 -29.24 -8.26 -8.76
CA GLY A 409 -28.61 -9.56 -8.57
C GLY A 409 -27.12 -9.61 -8.92
N LEU A 410 -26.67 -8.82 -9.90
CA LEU A 410 -25.29 -8.83 -10.37
C LEU A 410 -24.78 -7.41 -10.64
N ALA A 411 -23.58 -7.13 -10.16
CA ALA A 411 -22.80 -5.95 -10.53
C ALA A 411 -21.55 -6.39 -11.31
N VAL A 412 -21.42 -5.92 -12.54
CA VAL A 412 -20.24 -6.08 -13.38
C VAL A 412 -19.44 -4.79 -13.33
N ILE A 413 -18.15 -4.87 -13.01
CA ILE A 413 -17.26 -3.71 -12.86
C ILE A 413 -16.09 -3.88 -13.83
N ASP A 414 -16.04 -3.06 -14.87
CA ASP A 414 -14.94 -3.08 -15.82
C ASP A 414 -13.79 -2.17 -15.36
N GLU A 415 -12.55 -2.57 -15.70
CA GLU A 415 -11.32 -1.84 -15.36
C GLU A 415 -11.23 -1.49 -13.86
N GLN A 416 -11.40 -2.47 -13.00
CA GLN A 416 -11.47 -2.32 -11.53
C GLN A 416 -10.35 -1.45 -10.94
N HIS A 417 -9.16 -1.49 -11.51
CA HIS A 417 -8.00 -0.74 -11.01
C HIS A 417 -8.17 0.78 -11.06
N ARG A 418 -9.10 1.28 -11.89
CA ARG A 418 -9.43 2.72 -12.01
C ARG A 418 -10.44 3.21 -10.97
N PHE A 419 -11.04 2.30 -10.20
CA PHE A 419 -11.95 2.66 -9.11
C PHE A 419 -11.20 2.76 -7.78
N GLY A 420 -11.45 3.84 -7.02
CA GLY A 420 -10.90 4.01 -5.67
C GLY A 420 -11.41 2.94 -4.70
N VAL A 421 -10.66 2.68 -3.62
CA VAL A 421 -11.02 1.69 -2.58
C VAL A 421 -12.41 1.96 -2.00
N ARG A 422 -12.73 3.24 -1.74
CA ARG A 422 -14.03 3.67 -1.21
C ARG A 422 -15.17 3.35 -2.16
N GLN A 423 -15.02 3.62 -3.44
CA GLN A 423 -16.03 3.32 -4.45
C GLN A 423 -16.31 1.82 -4.57
N ARG A 424 -15.26 0.99 -4.48
CA ARG A 424 -15.40 -0.48 -4.46
C ARG A 424 -16.17 -0.99 -3.24
N LEU A 425 -15.92 -0.39 -2.07
CA LEU A 425 -16.67 -0.71 -0.85
C LEU A 425 -18.13 -0.26 -0.95
N GLU A 426 -18.39 0.91 -1.48
CA GLU A 426 -19.76 1.43 -1.70
C GLU A 426 -20.56 0.55 -2.66
N ILE A 427 -19.95 0.07 -3.75
CA ILE A 427 -20.56 -0.91 -4.65
C ILE A 427 -20.98 -2.17 -3.87
N SER A 428 -20.12 -2.69 -3.01
CA SER A 428 -20.39 -3.92 -2.26
C SER A 428 -21.41 -3.77 -1.14
N GLN A 429 -21.57 -2.56 -0.58
CA GLN A 429 -22.43 -2.29 0.58
C GLN A 429 -23.81 -1.71 0.21
N ARG A 430 -23.86 -0.87 -0.84
CA ARG A 430 -25.09 -0.15 -1.23
C ARG A 430 -25.92 -0.89 -2.27
N ILE A 431 -25.31 -1.83 -2.97
CA ILE A 431 -25.98 -2.58 -4.04
C ILE A 431 -26.49 -3.89 -3.44
N GLY A 432 -27.68 -3.85 -2.87
CA GLY A 432 -28.38 -4.99 -2.33
C GLY A 432 -29.68 -4.55 -1.67
N SER A 433 -30.64 -5.43 -1.59
CA SER A 433 -31.77 -5.21 -0.71
C SER A 433 -31.32 -5.37 0.76
N VAL A 434 -32.17 -4.96 1.71
CA VAL A 434 -31.91 -5.15 3.15
C VAL A 434 -31.68 -6.65 3.51
N THR A 435 -32.04 -7.55 2.61
CA THR A 435 -32.07 -9.01 2.84
C THR A 435 -30.97 -9.80 2.17
N TYR A 436 -30.26 -9.26 1.15
CA TYR A 436 -29.21 -10.00 0.45
C TYR A 436 -28.16 -9.08 -0.19
N TYR A 437 -27.00 -9.65 -0.53
CA TYR A 437 -25.91 -8.99 -1.25
C TYR A 437 -25.86 -9.46 -2.71
N CYS A 438 -25.66 -8.54 -3.66
CA CYS A 438 -25.55 -8.89 -5.07
C CYS A 438 -24.24 -9.64 -5.37
N HIS A 439 -24.24 -10.46 -6.43
CA HIS A 439 -23.04 -11.02 -7.01
C HIS A 439 -22.19 -9.92 -7.64
N GLN A 440 -20.86 -10.07 -7.61
CA GLN A 440 -19.92 -9.13 -8.21
C GLN A 440 -18.98 -9.85 -9.18
N LEU A 441 -18.89 -9.32 -10.39
CA LEU A 441 -17.95 -9.76 -11.42
C LEU A 441 -17.07 -8.57 -11.79
N MET A 442 -15.81 -8.63 -11.44
CA MET A 442 -14.83 -7.60 -11.78
C MET A 442 -14.06 -8.03 -13.02
N MET A 443 -13.83 -7.11 -13.95
CA MET A 443 -13.05 -7.35 -15.15
C MET A 443 -11.79 -6.48 -15.14
N SER A 444 -10.67 -7.05 -15.57
CA SER A 444 -9.39 -6.36 -15.71
C SER A 444 -8.58 -6.96 -16.85
N ALA A 445 -7.71 -6.14 -17.43
CA ALA A 445 -6.68 -6.59 -18.36
C ALA A 445 -5.56 -7.33 -17.65
#